data_38d90bc9f877ba948cd95f149e781641
#
_entry.id   38d90bc9f877ba948cd95f149e781641
#
_cell.length_a   1.000
_cell.length_b   1.000
_cell.length_c   1.000
_cell.angle_alpha   90.00
_cell.angle_beta   90.00
_cell.angle_gamma   90.00
#
_symmetry.space_group_name_H-M   'P 1'
#
loop_
_entity.id
_entity.type
_entity.pdbx_description
1 polymer ?
#
loop_
_entity_poly.entity_id
_entity_poly.type
_entity_poly.pdbx_seq_one_letter_code
_entity_poly.pdbx_strand_id
1 'polypeptide(L)'
;MYGNSLLFFVRKEVIMKKIAVIMGSDSDLPVVEKGISVLEKYGVPYEVHVYSAHRTPVEAKEFAANARKNGFGAIIAAAGKAAHLAGALAANTTLPVIGIPVKASVLDGMDALLSTVQMPNGIPVSTVAIDGAHNAALLAIEILAVSEDELAAKLDAERAESAKKVLEADAKIAEKYNK
;
A
#
# COMPACT_ATOMS: atom_id res chain seq x y z
N MET A 1 31.87 -11.41 -45.97
CA MET A 1 30.85 -10.37 -45.67
C MET A 1 30.08 -10.81 -44.45
N TYR A 2 30.43 -10.31 -43.29
CA TYR A 2 29.69 -10.61 -42.04
C TYR A 2 28.76 -9.44 -41.77
N GLY A 3 27.45 -9.67 -41.89
CA GLY A 3 26.41 -8.68 -41.59
C GLY A 3 26.29 -8.48 -40.09
N ASN A 4 26.64 -7.32 -39.60
CA ASN A 4 26.37 -6.82 -38.25
C ASN A 4 24.83 -6.60 -38.12
N SER A 5 24.14 -7.54 -37.51
CA SER A 5 22.78 -7.36 -37.07
C SER A 5 22.81 -6.61 -35.74
N LEU A 6 22.69 -5.27 -35.81
CA LEU A 6 22.43 -4.43 -34.65
C LEU A 6 21.00 -4.75 -34.12
N LEU A 7 20.92 -5.56 -33.09
CA LEU A 7 19.70 -5.72 -32.30
C LEU A 7 19.42 -4.39 -31.53
N PHE A 8 18.57 -3.55 -32.11
CA PHE A 8 17.96 -2.44 -31.40
C PHE A 8 17.04 -3.00 -30.32
N PHE A 9 17.51 -3.12 -29.09
CA PHE A 9 16.68 -3.24 -27.93
C PHE A 9 15.93 -1.91 -27.75
N VAL A 10 14.73 -1.80 -28.32
CA VAL A 10 13.79 -0.76 -27.95
C VAL A 10 13.40 -1.02 -26.48
N ARG A 11 14.00 -0.29 -25.55
CA ARG A 11 13.51 -0.22 -24.17
C ARG A 11 12.05 0.26 -24.25
N LYS A 12 11.12 -0.66 -24.11
CA LYS A 12 9.71 -0.32 -23.91
C LYS A 12 9.69 0.55 -22.65
N GLU A 13 9.28 1.81 -22.76
CA GLU A 13 9.04 2.64 -21.58
C GLU A 13 8.08 1.88 -20.66
N VAL A 14 8.60 1.40 -19.55
CA VAL A 14 7.80 0.72 -18.53
C VAL A 14 7.06 1.82 -17.79
N ILE A 15 5.81 2.06 -18.15
CA ILE A 15 4.95 3.00 -17.40
C ILE A 15 4.76 2.43 -15.99
N MET A 16 5.19 3.21 -14.99
CA MET A 16 5.04 2.86 -13.58
C MET A 16 3.58 2.49 -13.26
N LYS A 17 3.37 1.39 -12.55
CA LYS A 17 2.04 0.95 -12.13
C LYS A 17 1.46 1.91 -11.09
N LYS A 18 0.14 2.15 -11.17
CA LYS A 18 -0.61 2.93 -10.19
C LYS A 18 -0.94 2.10 -8.94
N ILE A 19 -1.19 2.81 -7.84
CA ILE A 19 -1.78 2.22 -6.62
C ILE A 19 -3.24 2.64 -6.53
N ALA A 20 -4.13 1.66 -6.32
CA ALA A 20 -5.51 1.94 -5.97
C ALA A 20 -5.61 2.15 -4.45
N VAL A 21 -6.28 3.22 -4.04
CA VAL A 21 -6.56 3.52 -2.63
C VAL A 21 -8.06 3.53 -2.45
N ILE A 22 -8.60 2.52 -1.76
CA ILE A 22 -10.04 2.33 -1.62
C ILE A 22 -10.42 2.39 -0.14
N MET A 23 -11.42 3.19 0.19
CA MET A 23 -11.95 3.27 1.55
C MET A 23 -13.45 2.89 1.58
N GLY A 24 -13.87 2.25 2.68
CA GLY A 24 -15.26 1.81 2.85
C GLY A 24 -16.26 2.92 3.14
N SER A 25 -15.75 4.07 3.60
CA SER A 25 -16.49 5.29 3.89
C SER A 25 -15.57 6.50 3.73
N ASP A 26 -16.14 7.64 3.43
CA ASP A 26 -15.47 8.94 3.44
C ASP A 26 -14.93 9.33 4.84
N SER A 27 -15.55 8.80 5.89
CA SER A 27 -15.05 8.94 7.27
C SER A 27 -13.65 8.35 7.51
N ASP A 28 -13.18 7.46 6.63
CA ASP A 28 -11.87 6.83 6.73
C ASP A 28 -10.75 7.72 6.11
N LEU A 29 -11.14 8.80 5.42
CA LEU A 29 -10.23 9.70 4.71
C LEU A 29 -9.09 10.25 5.59
N PRO A 30 -9.31 10.70 6.84
CA PRO A 30 -8.21 11.23 7.67
C PRO A 30 -7.11 10.21 8.00
N VAL A 31 -7.43 8.92 7.96
CA VAL A 31 -6.45 7.84 8.08
C VAL A 31 -5.73 7.63 6.76
N VAL A 32 -6.49 7.57 5.66
CA VAL A 32 -5.99 7.25 4.32
C VAL A 32 -5.08 8.34 3.76
N GLU A 33 -5.35 9.63 4.04
CA GLU A 33 -4.52 10.77 3.63
C GLU A 33 -3.06 10.65 4.08
N LYS A 34 -2.79 10.02 5.22
CA LYS A 34 -1.43 9.76 5.69
C LYS A 34 -0.66 8.82 4.73
N GLY A 35 -1.35 7.87 4.12
CA GLY A 35 -0.78 6.99 3.11
C GLY A 35 -0.65 7.69 1.75
N ILE A 36 -1.65 8.49 1.35
CA ILE A 36 -1.61 9.27 0.12
C ILE A 36 -0.38 10.18 0.10
N SER A 37 -0.11 10.89 1.20
CA SER A 37 1.07 11.76 1.33
C SER A 37 2.40 11.00 1.14
N VAL A 38 2.45 9.70 1.50
CA VAL A 38 3.61 8.85 1.23
C VAL A 38 3.73 8.53 -0.26
N LEU A 39 2.63 8.16 -0.92
CA LEU A 39 2.64 7.90 -2.37
C LEU A 39 3.09 9.14 -3.16
N GLU A 40 2.61 10.33 -2.78
CA GLU A 40 3.01 11.61 -3.36
C GLU A 40 4.51 11.89 -3.17
N LYS A 41 5.02 11.69 -1.96
CA LYS A 41 6.45 11.87 -1.63
C LYS A 41 7.35 11.01 -2.51
N TYR A 42 6.92 9.78 -2.81
CA TYR A 42 7.68 8.85 -3.67
C TYR A 42 7.44 9.07 -5.16
N GLY A 43 6.45 9.88 -5.55
CA GLY A 43 6.06 10.12 -6.93
C GLY A 43 5.33 8.93 -7.57
N VAL A 44 4.65 8.10 -6.76
CA VAL A 44 3.89 6.95 -7.23
C VAL A 44 2.49 7.40 -7.65
N PRO A 45 2.04 7.13 -8.89
CA PRO A 45 0.70 7.47 -9.33
C PRO A 45 -0.35 6.63 -8.58
N TYR A 46 -1.49 7.26 -8.26
CA TYR A 46 -2.56 6.60 -7.52
C TYR A 46 -3.95 7.09 -7.96
N GLU A 47 -4.98 6.31 -7.63
CA GLU A 47 -6.39 6.71 -7.72
C GLU A 47 -7.08 6.38 -6.40
N VAL A 48 -8.00 7.28 -5.97
CA VAL A 48 -8.71 7.15 -4.70
C VAL A 48 -10.20 6.97 -4.95
N HIS A 49 -10.81 5.98 -4.28
CA HIS A 49 -12.23 5.70 -4.40
C HIS A 49 -12.87 5.40 -3.05
N VAL A 50 -14.17 5.68 -2.95
CA VAL A 50 -15.02 5.25 -1.82
C VAL A 50 -15.92 4.14 -2.33
N TYR A 51 -15.60 2.88 -1.98
CA TYR A 51 -16.42 1.71 -2.30
C TYR A 51 -16.64 0.89 -1.03
N SER A 52 -17.89 0.60 -0.72
CA SER A 52 -18.25 -0.23 0.43
C SER A 52 -18.53 -1.67 0.02
N ALA A 53 -17.87 -2.63 0.67
CA ALA A 53 -18.16 -4.04 0.44
C ALA A 53 -19.65 -4.41 0.71
N HIS A 54 -20.32 -3.65 1.57
CA HIS A 54 -21.72 -3.91 1.94
C HIS A 54 -22.73 -3.04 1.20
N ARG A 55 -22.37 -1.79 0.85
CA ARG A 55 -23.31 -0.81 0.26
C ARG A 55 -23.15 -0.65 -1.24
N THR A 56 -21.95 -0.88 -1.77
CA THR A 56 -21.60 -0.80 -3.20
C THR A 56 -20.79 -2.03 -3.64
N PRO A 57 -21.30 -3.27 -3.39
CA PRO A 57 -20.54 -4.51 -3.64
C PRO A 57 -20.23 -4.74 -5.12
N VAL A 58 -21.08 -4.27 -6.01
CA VAL A 58 -20.90 -4.42 -7.47
C VAL A 58 -19.71 -3.59 -7.93
N GLU A 59 -19.67 -2.31 -7.58
CA GLU A 59 -18.60 -1.37 -7.94
C GLU A 59 -17.25 -1.82 -7.36
N ALA A 60 -17.23 -2.27 -6.11
CA ALA A 60 -16.02 -2.80 -5.47
C ALA A 60 -15.49 -4.04 -6.21
N LYS A 61 -16.37 -4.97 -6.57
CA LYS A 61 -16.02 -6.18 -7.32
C LYS A 61 -15.50 -5.86 -8.72
N GLU A 62 -16.22 -5.04 -9.47
CA GLU A 62 -15.86 -4.67 -10.85
C GLU A 62 -14.54 -3.92 -10.89
N PHE A 63 -14.32 -2.99 -9.95
CA PHE A 63 -13.04 -2.30 -9.81
C PHE A 63 -11.89 -3.30 -9.61
N ALA A 64 -11.99 -4.19 -8.62
CA ALA A 64 -10.95 -5.17 -8.31
C ALA A 64 -10.66 -6.11 -9.49
N ALA A 65 -11.70 -6.61 -10.15
CA ALA A 65 -11.58 -7.51 -11.30
C ALA A 65 -10.85 -6.85 -12.51
N ASN A 66 -11.04 -5.54 -12.70
CA ASN A 66 -10.42 -4.79 -13.80
C ASN A 66 -9.11 -4.10 -13.41
N ALA A 67 -8.74 -4.04 -12.14
CA ALA A 67 -7.62 -3.25 -11.65
C ALA A 67 -6.30 -3.56 -12.38
N ARG A 68 -5.94 -4.84 -12.56
CA ARG A 68 -4.73 -5.24 -13.30
C ARG A 68 -4.74 -4.71 -14.74
N LYS A 69 -5.85 -4.84 -15.45
CA LYS A 69 -6.02 -4.35 -16.83
C LYS A 69 -5.90 -2.83 -16.91
N ASN A 70 -6.36 -2.14 -15.87
CA ASN A 70 -6.35 -0.68 -15.78
C ASN A 70 -4.99 -0.12 -15.28
N GLY A 71 -3.95 -0.95 -15.19
CA GLY A 71 -2.59 -0.53 -14.91
C GLY A 71 -2.24 -0.38 -13.42
N PHE A 72 -3.05 -0.92 -12.52
CA PHE A 72 -2.71 -0.96 -11.09
C PHE A 72 -1.70 -2.08 -10.78
N GLY A 73 -0.83 -1.83 -9.80
CA GLY A 73 0.17 -2.78 -9.29
C GLY A 73 -0.22 -3.40 -7.94
N ALA A 74 -0.94 -2.64 -7.11
CA ALA A 74 -1.49 -3.11 -5.84
C ALA A 74 -2.74 -2.28 -5.47
N ILE A 75 -3.50 -2.78 -4.48
CA ILE A 75 -4.69 -2.12 -3.94
C ILE A 75 -4.50 -1.93 -2.43
N ILE A 76 -4.64 -0.72 -1.94
CA ILE A 76 -4.76 -0.40 -0.51
C ILE A 76 -6.24 -0.28 -0.19
N ALA A 77 -6.71 -0.96 0.86
CA ALA A 77 -8.11 -0.99 1.25
C ALA A 77 -8.27 -0.66 2.74
N ALA A 78 -8.96 0.44 3.05
CA ALA A 78 -9.21 0.90 4.41
C ALA A 78 -10.67 0.66 4.81
N ALA A 79 -10.91 0.05 5.97
CA ALA A 79 -12.24 -0.15 6.52
C ALA A 79 -12.19 -0.31 8.04
N GLY A 80 -13.23 0.19 8.71
CA GLY A 80 -13.46 0.01 10.14
C GLY A 80 -14.57 -0.97 10.45
N LYS A 81 -14.79 -1.27 11.74
CA LYS A 81 -15.79 -2.21 12.25
C LYS A 81 -15.61 -3.61 11.65
N ALA A 82 -16.69 -4.21 11.10
CA ALA A 82 -16.62 -5.43 10.30
C ALA A 82 -15.93 -5.13 8.95
N ALA A 83 -14.61 -5.05 8.95
CA ALA A 83 -13.77 -4.54 7.85
C ALA A 83 -13.60 -5.59 6.73
N HIS A 84 -14.67 -5.89 6.01
CA HIS A 84 -14.68 -6.90 4.95
C HIS A 84 -14.11 -6.41 3.61
N LEU A 85 -13.86 -5.11 3.45
CA LEU A 85 -13.52 -4.51 2.15
C LEU A 85 -12.25 -5.12 1.54
N ALA A 86 -11.16 -5.23 2.30
CA ALA A 86 -9.91 -5.79 1.79
C ALA A 86 -10.06 -7.23 1.32
N GLY A 87 -10.74 -8.07 2.09
CA GLY A 87 -11.05 -9.45 1.73
C GLY A 87 -11.96 -9.55 0.50
N ALA A 88 -12.98 -8.70 0.41
CA ALA A 88 -13.89 -8.65 -0.74
C ALA A 88 -13.16 -8.25 -2.04
N LEU A 89 -12.24 -7.28 -1.97
CA LEU A 89 -11.41 -6.92 -3.11
C LEU A 89 -10.44 -8.03 -3.47
N ALA A 90 -9.74 -8.62 -2.49
CA ALA A 90 -8.78 -9.70 -2.71
C ALA A 90 -9.40 -10.93 -3.38
N ALA A 91 -10.67 -11.24 -3.06
CA ALA A 91 -11.41 -12.32 -3.68
C ALA A 91 -11.71 -12.10 -5.19
N ASN A 92 -11.55 -10.88 -5.69
CA ASN A 92 -11.88 -10.53 -7.08
C ASN A 92 -10.65 -10.07 -7.91
N THR A 93 -9.44 -10.20 -7.38
CA THR A 93 -8.20 -9.86 -8.10
C THR A 93 -7.05 -10.76 -7.68
N THR A 94 -6.03 -10.84 -8.53
CA THR A 94 -4.73 -11.44 -8.18
C THR A 94 -3.65 -10.37 -7.94
N LEU A 95 -4.02 -9.10 -7.87
CA LEU A 95 -3.10 -8.06 -7.40
C LEU A 95 -2.93 -8.18 -5.88
N PRO A 96 -1.76 -7.80 -5.34
CA PRO A 96 -1.61 -7.66 -3.90
C PRO A 96 -2.65 -6.69 -3.33
N VAL A 97 -3.34 -7.10 -2.26
CA VAL A 97 -4.28 -6.24 -1.52
C VAL A 97 -3.71 -6.02 -0.12
N ILE A 98 -3.60 -4.74 0.26
CA ILE A 98 -3.08 -4.29 1.55
C ILE A 98 -4.26 -3.74 2.35
N GLY A 99 -4.55 -4.36 3.48
CA GLY A 99 -5.67 -3.97 4.34
C GLY A 99 -5.22 -3.03 5.46
N ILE A 100 -5.91 -1.91 5.61
CA ILE A 100 -5.78 -0.98 6.73
C ILE A 100 -7.00 -1.16 7.63
N PRO A 101 -6.85 -1.81 8.80
CA PRO A 101 -7.89 -1.79 9.80
C PRO A 101 -8.05 -0.36 10.33
N VAL A 102 -9.25 0.21 10.26
CA VAL A 102 -9.50 1.58 10.73
C VAL A 102 -10.15 1.52 12.11
N LYS A 103 -9.59 2.29 13.05
CA LYS A 103 -10.13 2.43 14.40
C LYS A 103 -11.54 3.01 14.34
N ALA A 104 -12.47 2.35 15.05
CA ALA A 104 -13.85 2.79 15.23
C ALA A 104 -14.16 2.95 16.71
N SER A 105 -15.37 3.44 17.03
CA SER A 105 -15.81 3.77 18.39
C SER A 105 -15.90 2.56 19.34
N VAL A 106 -15.95 1.33 18.82
CA VAL A 106 -16.06 0.10 19.61
C VAL A 106 -14.81 -0.74 19.37
N LEU A 107 -14.28 -1.37 20.43
CA LEU A 107 -13.10 -2.26 20.40
C LEU A 107 -11.81 -1.62 19.85
N ASP A 108 -11.72 -0.30 19.72
CA ASP A 108 -10.52 0.44 19.31
C ASP A 108 -9.85 -0.07 18.02
N GLY A 109 -10.62 -0.66 17.10
CA GLY A 109 -10.14 -1.20 15.84
C GLY A 109 -9.73 -2.67 15.88
N MET A 110 -9.84 -3.37 17.02
CA MET A 110 -9.55 -4.79 17.12
C MET A 110 -10.49 -5.63 16.26
N ASP A 111 -11.77 -5.26 16.20
CA ASP A 111 -12.76 -5.84 15.31
C ASP A 111 -12.37 -5.71 13.83
N ALA A 112 -11.90 -4.54 13.44
CA ALA A 112 -11.41 -4.29 12.08
C ALA A 112 -10.14 -5.09 11.78
N LEU A 113 -9.19 -5.14 12.72
CA LEU A 113 -7.96 -5.92 12.56
C LEU A 113 -8.26 -7.40 12.36
N LEU A 114 -9.08 -7.99 13.23
CA LEU A 114 -9.42 -9.41 13.13
C LEU A 114 -10.22 -9.74 11.86
N SER A 115 -11.12 -8.85 11.45
CA SER A 115 -11.89 -9.01 10.20
C SER A 115 -11.00 -8.92 8.94
N THR A 116 -9.88 -8.20 9.00
CA THR A 116 -8.98 -7.99 7.87
C THR A 116 -7.91 -9.08 7.80
N VAL A 117 -7.33 -9.50 8.94
CA VAL A 117 -6.19 -10.41 8.97
C VAL A 117 -6.58 -11.89 8.87
N GLN A 118 -7.77 -12.27 9.35
CA GLN A 118 -8.23 -13.68 9.39
C GLN A 118 -8.81 -14.13 8.05
N MET A 119 -7.95 -14.18 7.02
CA MET A 119 -8.35 -14.57 5.67
C MET A 119 -8.28 -16.09 5.46
N PRO A 120 -9.17 -16.67 4.64
CA PRO A 120 -9.11 -18.08 4.29
C PRO A 120 -7.91 -18.38 3.39
N ASN A 121 -7.49 -19.63 3.37
CA ASN A 121 -6.46 -20.11 2.46
C ASN A 121 -6.82 -19.81 1.01
N GLY A 122 -5.86 -19.28 0.24
CA GLY A 122 -6.01 -18.94 -1.17
C GLY A 122 -6.39 -17.48 -1.45
N ILE A 123 -6.84 -16.72 -0.45
CA ILE A 123 -7.20 -15.29 -0.59
C ILE A 123 -6.42 -14.45 0.44
N PRO A 124 -5.13 -14.20 0.21
CA PRO A 124 -4.31 -13.44 1.15
C PRO A 124 -4.62 -11.94 1.13
N VAL A 125 -4.53 -11.30 2.31
CA VAL A 125 -4.51 -9.84 2.49
C VAL A 125 -3.30 -9.48 3.34
N SER A 126 -2.46 -8.55 2.85
CA SER A 126 -1.33 -8.01 3.61
C SER A 126 -1.86 -6.97 4.61
N THR A 127 -2.08 -7.37 5.85
CA THR A 127 -2.69 -6.49 6.86
C THR A 127 -1.61 -5.69 7.61
N VAL A 128 -1.75 -4.37 7.63
CA VAL A 128 -0.90 -3.47 8.42
C VAL A 128 -1.51 -3.18 9.80
N ALA A 129 -0.82 -2.40 10.62
CA ALA A 129 -1.34 -1.98 11.93
C ALA A 129 -2.66 -1.20 11.81
N ILE A 130 -3.42 -1.13 12.90
CA ILE A 130 -4.61 -0.26 13.01
C ILE A 130 -4.20 1.18 12.68
N ASP A 131 -4.94 1.84 11.80
CA ASP A 131 -4.67 3.19 11.24
C ASP A 131 -3.30 3.32 10.55
N GLY A 132 -2.69 2.21 10.17
CA GLY A 132 -1.33 2.11 9.62
C GLY A 132 -1.19 2.49 8.14
N ALA A 133 -1.88 3.53 7.68
CA ALA A 133 -1.89 3.93 6.28
C ALA A 133 -0.50 4.30 5.72
N HIS A 134 0.38 4.87 6.55
CA HIS A 134 1.77 5.16 6.17
C HIS A 134 2.50 3.87 5.73
N ASN A 135 2.44 2.83 6.56
CA ASN A 135 3.07 1.55 6.24
C ASN A 135 2.36 0.80 5.11
N ALA A 136 1.04 0.98 4.95
CA ALA A 136 0.33 0.42 3.80
C ALA A 136 0.84 1.02 2.48
N ALA A 137 1.08 2.33 2.44
CA ALA A 137 1.65 2.99 1.27
C ALA A 137 3.11 2.55 1.03
N LEU A 138 3.94 2.47 2.07
CA LEU A 138 5.31 1.96 1.93
C LEU A 138 5.33 0.52 1.41
N LEU A 139 4.48 -0.37 1.92
CA LEU A 139 4.38 -1.75 1.44
C LEU A 139 3.94 -1.80 -0.04
N ALA A 140 2.99 -0.94 -0.46
CA ALA A 140 2.61 -0.83 -1.86
C ALA A 140 3.77 -0.38 -2.74
N ILE A 141 4.57 0.59 -2.26
CA ILE A 141 5.78 1.07 -2.94
C ILE A 141 6.84 -0.05 -3.01
N GLU A 142 7.06 -0.80 -1.91
CA GLU A 142 7.99 -1.95 -1.88
C GLU A 142 7.59 -3.03 -2.91
N ILE A 143 6.29 -3.28 -3.07
CA ILE A 143 5.79 -4.22 -4.09
C ILE A 143 6.14 -3.73 -5.51
N LEU A 144 6.00 -2.43 -5.79
CA LEU A 144 6.41 -1.86 -7.08
C LEU A 144 7.93 -1.86 -7.24
N ALA A 145 8.68 -1.59 -6.19
CA ALA A 145 10.12 -1.52 -6.16
C ALA A 145 10.82 -2.85 -6.49
N VAL A 146 10.10 -3.98 -6.44
CA VAL A 146 10.62 -5.28 -6.93
C VAL A 146 11.04 -5.20 -8.41
N SER A 147 10.41 -4.30 -9.19
CA SER A 147 10.72 -4.10 -10.61
C SER A 147 11.08 -2.66 -10.97
N GLU A 148 11.06 -1.73 -10.01
CA GLU A 148 11.30 -0.30 -10.22
C GLU A 148 12.50 0.14 -9.38
N ASP A 149 13.72 0.07 -9.96
CA ASP A 149 15.00 0.33 -9.26
C ASP A 149 15.04 1.73 -8.60
N GLU A 150 14.41 2.75 -9.21
CA GLU A 150 14.35 4.10 -8.64
C GLU A 150 13.55 4.14 -7.33
N LEU A 151 12.48 3.36 -7.22
CA LEU A 151 11.73 3.24 -5.97
C LEU A 151 12.53 2.49 -4.91
N ALA A 152 13.24 1.42 -5.29
CA ALA A 152 14.11 0.69 -4.40
C ALA A 152 15.19 1.60 -3.79
N ALA A 153 15.87 2.39 -4.62
CA ALA A 153 16.88 3.35 -4.17
C ALA A 153 16.32 4.42 -3.21
N LYS A 154 15.10 4.93 -3.47
CA LYS A 154 14.43 5.88 -2.57
C LYS A 154 14.10 5.25 -1.21
N LEU A 155 13.63 4.00 -1.19
CA LEU A 155 13.33 3.26 0.04
C LEU A 155 14.60 3.05 0.88
N ASP A 156 15.70 2.63 0.24
CA ASP A 156 16.99 2.43 0.91
C ASP A 156 17.51 3.74 1.51
N ALA A 157 17.44 4.84 0.78
CA ALA A 157 17.86 6.16 1.25
C ALA A 157 17.03 6.63 2.47
N GLU A 158 15.72 6.41 2.47
CA GLU A 158 14.85 6.76 3.61
C GLU A 158 15.14 5.91 4.84
N ARG A 159 15.40 4.61 4.68
CA ARG A 159 15.81 3.73 5.78
C ARG A 159 17.14 4.16 6.38
N ALA A 160 18.12 4.50 5.55
CA ALA A 160 19.42 4.99 6.01
C ALA A 160 19.30 6.30 6.80
N GLU A 161 18.48 7.25 6.32
CA GLU A 161 18.22 8.51 7.01
C GLU A 161 17.48 8.31 8.34
N SER A 162 16.54 7.37 8.37
CA SER A 162 15.82 7.03 9.61
C SER A 162 16.74 6.40 10.65
N ALA A 163 17.64 5.51 10.24
CA ALA A 163 18.65 4.92 11.12
C ALA A 163 19.59 5.99 11.69
N LYS A 164 20.05 6.92 10.85
CA LYS A 164 20.91 8.05 11.28
C LYS A 164 20.22 8.90 12.35
N LYS A 165 18.94 9.24 12.20
CA LYS A 165 18.19 10.01 13.20
C LYS A 165 18.10 9.29 14.54
N VAL A 166 17.93 7.98 14.55
CA VAL A 166 17.91 7.18 15.79
C VAL A 166 19.29 7.22 16.47
N LEU A 167 20.39 7.04 15.72
CA LEU A 167 21.75 7.09 16.26
C LEU A 167 22.12 8.48 16.80
N GLU A 168 21.68 9.54 16.13
CA GLU A 168 21.85 10.92 16.63
C GLU A 168 21.07 11.17 17.93
N ALA A 169 19.88 10.60 18.04
CA ALA A 169 19.08 10.68 19.29
C ALA A 169 19.75 9.88 20.41
N ASP A 170 20.27 8.69 20.13
CA ASP A 170 21.01 7.85 21.09
C ASP A 170 22.22 8.61 21.61
N ALA A 171 23.05 9.19 20.73
CA ALA A 171 24.23 9.94 21.10
C ALA A 171 23.91 11.10 22.07
N LYS A 172 22.84 11.85 21.81
CA LYS A 172 22.38 12.96 22.69
C LYS A 172 21.96 12.45 24.08
N ILE A 173 21.28 11.29 24.13
CA ILE A 173 20.87 10.68 25.40
C ILE A 173 22.08 10.16 26.16
N ALA A 174 23.01 9.47 25.46
CA ALA A 174 24.25 8.95 26.06
C ALA A 174 25.11 10.08 26.65
N GLU A 175 25.30 11.18 25.94
CA GLU A 175 26.05 12.36 26.43
C GLU A 175 25.46 12.91 27.73
N LYS A 176 24.12 12.89 27.84
CA LYS A 176 23.42 13.43 29.02
C LYS A 176 23.46 12.51 30.24
N TYR A 177 23.40 11.20 30.05
CA TYR A 177 23.14 10.25 31.13
C TYR A 177 24.28 9.25 31.42
N ASN A 178 25.18 8.95 30.46
CA ASN A 178 26.28 8.04 30.64
C ASN A 178 27.51 8.81 31.12
N LYS A 179 27.62 9.01 32.45
CA LYS A 179 28.74 9.67 33.11
C LYS A 179 29.74 8.66 33.62
#